data_6d20ac9a058e770afe48335f56c5169a
#
_entry.id   6d20ac9a058e770afe48335f56c5169a
#
_cell.length_a   1.000
_cell.length_b   1.000
_cell.length_c   1.000
_cell.angle_alpha   90.00
_cell.angle_beta   90.00
_cell.angle_gamma   90.00
#
_symmetry.space_group_name_H-M   'P 1'
#
loop_
_entity.id
_entity.type
_entity.pdbx_description
1 polymer ?
#
loop_
_entity_poly.entity_id
_entity_poly.type
_entity_poly.pdbx_seq_one_letter_code
_entity_poly.pdbx_strand_id
1 'polypeptide(L)'
;MSNPDRSCVIRLAEAQACIPGPAGEHAVVVFRRGPLDVALSIPLRPSQQTPHLQDEIYFIVRGQGVLCHDGKRDRFESGDLLFVAAGIEHQIEEISDNFAMWRVFYGPHGGEVPA
;
A
#
# COMPACT_ATOMS: atom_id res chain seq x y z
N MET A 1 21.39 -13.76 12.96
CA MET A 1 20.10 -13.67 12.26
C MET A 1 19.10 -12.90 13.08
N SER A 2 18.38 -12.01 12.44
CA SER A 2 17.28 -11.32 13.12
C SER A 2 16.10 -12.27 13.31
N ASN A 3 15.38 -12.08 14.42
CA ASN A 3 14.13 -12.79 14.66
C ASN A 3 12.99 -11.91 14.12
N PRO A 4 12.31 -12.30 13.01
CA PRO A 4 11.26 -11.47 12.40
C PRO A 4 10.07 -11.23 13.32
N ASP A 5 9.88 -12.04 14.35
CA ASP A 5 8.80 -11.82 15.33
C ASP A 5 9.11 -10.66 16.28
N ARG A 6 10.33 -10.23 16.35
CA ARG A 6 10.77 -9.15 17.23
C ARG A 6 11.21 -7.91 16.47
N SER A 7 11.93 -8.09 15.38
CA SER A 7 12.38 -7.01 14.53
C SER A 7 12.91 -7.56 13.22
N CYS A 8 12.75 -6.82 12.15
CA CYS A 8 13.26 -7.21 10.83
C CYS A 8 13.45 -5.99 9.96
N VAL A 9 14.22 -6.19 8.89
CA VAL A 9 14.34 -5.23 7.80
C VAL A 9 13.74 -5.87 6.56
N ILE A 10 12.77 -5.18 5.97
CA ILE A 10 12.13 -5.63 4.74
C ILE A 10 12.77 -4.88 3.59
N ARG A 11 13.45 -5.63 2.70
CA ARG A 11 14.22 -5.03 1.61
C ARG A 11 13.36 -4.83 0.38
N LEU A 12 13.33 -3.60 -0.13
CA LEU A 12 12.60 -3.27 -1.36
C LEU A 12 13.04 -4.17 -2.52
N ALA A 13 14.33 -4.36 -2.70
CA ALA A 13 14.84 -5.17 -3.82
C ALA A 13 14.36 -6.62 -3.75
N GLU A 14 14.30 -7.20 -2.56
CA GLU A 14 13.83 -8.57 -2.38
C GLU A 14 12.33 -8.68 -2.66
N ALA A 15 11.54 -7.74 -2.16
CA ALA A 15 10.10 -7.69 -2.42
C ALA A 15 9.83 -7.51 -3.91
N GLN A 16 10.54 -6.60 -4.55
CA GLN A 16 10.37 -6.30 -5.97
C GLN A 16 10.71 -7.52 -6.84
N ALA A 17 11.68 -8.32 -6.44
CA ALA A 17 12.06 -9.52 -7.16
C ALA A 17 10.94 -10.58 -7.18
N CYS A 18 9.95 -10.46 -6.29
CA CYS A 18 8.80 -11.37 -6.24
C CYS A 18 7.63 -10.90 -7.14
N ILE A 19 7.79 -9.79 -7.84
CA ILE A 19 6.75 -9.21 -8.70
C ILE A 19 7.21 -9.26 -10.15
N PRO A 20 6.42 -9.85 -11.09
CA PRO A 20 5.11 -10.45 -10.83
C PRO A 20 5.19 -11.77 -10.08
N GLY A 21 4.16 -12.09 -9.34
CA GLY A 21 4.05 -13.37 -8.65
C GLY A 21 3.72 -14.53 -9.60
N PRO A 22 3.57 -15.74 -9.06
CA PRO A 22 3.35 -16.96 -9.88
C PRO A 22 2.11 -16.91 -10.76
N ALA A 23 1.08 -16.17 -10.34
CA ALA A 23 -0.16 -16.00 -11.11
C ALA A 23 -0.23 -14.62 -11.78
N GLY A 24 0.90 -13.91 -11.91
CA GLY A 24 0.96 -12.60 -12.53
C GLY A 24 0.61 -11.45 -11.59
N GLU A 25 0.62 -11.69 -10.29
CA GLU A 25 0.28 -10.65 -9.31
C GLU A 25 1.31 -9.52 -9.33
N HIS A 26 0.81 -8.28 -9.26
CA HIS A 26 1.65 -7.08 -9.19
C HIS A 26 1.79 -6.53 -7.77
N ALA A 27 1.55 -7.38 -6.78
CA ALA A 27 1.74 -7.06 -5.37
C ALA A 27 2.21 -8.31 -4.64
N VAL A 28 2.98 -8.10 -3.58
CA VAL A 28 3.45 -9.19 -2.72
C VAL A 28 3.32 -8.77 -1.26
N VAL A 29 2.70 -9.63 -0.45
CA VAL A 29 2.67 -9.42 1.00
C VAL A 29 4.02 -9.83 1.55
N VAL A 30 4.67 -8.92 2.27
CA VAL A 30 6.03 -9.13 2.78
C VAL A 30 6.07 -9.32 4.30
N PHE A 31 5.03 -8.92 5.01
CA PHE A 31 5.00 -9.01 6.47
C PHE A 31 3.55 -8.99 6.99
N ARG A 32 3.28 -9.87 7.94
CA ARG A 32 2.01 -9.88 8.68
C ARG A 32 2.28 -10.10 10.15
N ARG A 33 1.51 -9.37 10.98
CA ARG A 33 1.54 -9.57 12.42
C ARG A 33 0.21 -9.11 13.02
N GLY A 34 -0.61 -10.05 13.49
CA GLY A 34 -1.97 -9.71 13.90
C GLY A 34 -2.71 -9.03 12.75
N PRO A 35 -3.35 -7.88 12.99
CA PRO A 35 -4.04 -7.15 11.93
C PRO A 35 -3.14 -6.35 11.01
N LEU A 36 -1.83 -6.26 11.32
CA LEU A 36 -0.87 -5.56 10.47
C LEU A 36 -0.53 -6.39 9.23
N ASP A 37 -0.66 -5.78 8.06
CA ASP A 37 -0.38 -6.41 6.78
C ASP A 37 0.38 -5.41 5.91
N VAL A 38 1.60 -5.78 5.49
CA VAL A 38 2.45 -4.92 4.67
C VAL A 38 2.71 -5.61 3.34
N ALA A 39 2.49 -4.88 2.26
CA ALA A 39 2.72 -5.37 0.91
C ALA A 39 3.47 -4.34 0.07
N LEU A 40 4.23 -4.82 -0.91
CA LEU A 40 4.73 -3.98 -1.99
C LEU A 40 3.76 -4.11 -3.16
N SER A 41 3.34 -2.98 -3.74
CA SER A 41 2.44 -2.94 -4.88
C SER A 41 3.07 -2.16 -6.02
N ILE A 42 3.12 -2.80 -7.20
CA ILE A 42 3.65 -2.19 -8.42
C ILE A 42 2.63 -2.41 -9.54
N PRO A 43 1.48 -1.72 -9.47
CA PRO A 43 0.43 -1.91 -10.47
C PRO A 43 0.87 -1.37 -11.83
N LEU A 44 0.44 -2.05 -12.90
CA LEU A 44 0.77 -1.63 -14.26
C LEU A 44 -0.14 -0.52 -14.76
N ARG A 45 -1.30 -0.38 -14.16
CA ARG A 45 -2.30 0.61 -14.57
C ARG A 45 -3.19 0.96 -13.37
N PRO A 46 -3.91 2.08 -13.45
CA PRO A 46 -4.87 2.41 -12.42
C PRO A 46 -5.89 1.28 -12.22
N SER A 47 -6.21 1.02 -10.98
CA SER A 47 -7.23 0.04 -10.64
C SER A 47 -8.09 0.58 -9.52
N GLN A 48 -9.38 0.28 -9.58
CA GLN A 48 -10.29 0.67 -8.52
C GLN A 48 -10.00 -0.15 -7.27
N GLN A 49 -9.89 0.54 -6.15
CA GLN A 49 -9.68 -0.10 -4.85
C GLN A 49 -11.02 -0.27 -4.17
N THR A 50 -11.30 -1.48 -3.69
CA THR A 50 -12.49 -1.69 -2.86
C THR A 50 -12.22 -1.12 -1.46
N PRO A 51 -13.25 -0.55 -0.80
CA PRO A 51 -13.09 -0.09 0.57
C PRO A 51 -12.63 -1.24 1.47
N HIS A 52 -11.72 -0.94 2.39
CA HIS A 52 -11.16 -1.91 3.31
C HIS A 52 -11.73 -1.75 4.71
N LEU A 53 -11.68 -2.82 5.48
CA LEU A 53 -12.20 -2.85 6.86
C LEU A 53 -11.27 -2.18 7.84
N GLN A 54 -10.00 -1.98 7.47
CA GLN A 54 -8.96 -1.37 8.32
C GLN A 54 -8.52 -0.02 7.74
N ASP A 55 -7.88 0.77 8.58
CA ASP A 55 -7.16 1.96 8.09
C ASP A 55 -5.99 1.54 7.22
N GLU A 56 -5.64 2.34 6.23
CA GLU A 56 -4.63 2.02 5.24
C GLU A 56 -3.67 3.18 5.06
N ILE A 57 -2.38 2.86 4.97
CA ILE A 57 -1.33 3.82 4.66
C ILE A 57 -0.59 3.35 3.41
N TYR A 58 -0.29 4.28 2.51
CA TYR A 58 0.61 4.06 1.39
C TYR A 58 1.85 4.93 1.54
N PHE A 59 3.01 4.32 1.34
CA PHE A 59 4.28 5.04 1.21
C PHE A 59 4.72 4.96 -0.23
N ILE A 60 4.85 6.09 -0.89
CA ILE A 60 5.21 6.12 -2.31
C ILE A 60 6.73 5.97 -2.43
N VAL A 61 7.15 4.84 -2.99
CA VAL A 61 8.57 4.51 -3.15
C VAL A 61 9.16 5.27 -4.33
N ARG A 62 8.44 5.27 -5.46
CA ARG A 62 8.85 5.97 -6.67
C ARG A 62 7.66 6.26 -7.54
N GLY A 63 7.83 7.22 -8.44
CA GLY A 63 6.78 7.60 -9.36
C GLY A 63 5.83 8.62 -8.78
N GLN A 64 4.69 8.77 -9.44
CA GLN A 64 3.67 9.76 -9.09
C GLN A 64 2.31 9.27 -9.52
N GLY A 65 1.27 9.93 -9.04
CA GLY A 65 -0.10 9.61 -9.39
C GLY A 65 -1.08 10.57 -8.74
N VAL A 66 -2.35 10.17 -8.73
CA VAL A 66 -3.45 10.93 -8.11
C VAL A 66 -4.25 9.98 -7.23
N LEU A 67 -4.46 10.39 -5.99
CA LEU A 67 -5.37 9.70 -5.08
C LEU A 67 -6.74 10.34 -5.19
N CYS A 68 -7.73 9.57 -5.63
CA CYS A 68 -9.14 9.97 -5.61
C CYS A 68 -9.76 9.35 -4.37
N HIS A 69 -10.23 10.16 -3.45
CA HIS A 69 -10.74 9.71 -2.18
C HIS A 69 -11.76 10.70 -1.63
N ASP A 70 -12.85 10.17 -1.14
CA ASP A 70 -13.88 10.96 -0.45
C ASP A 70 -14.27 12.22 -1.25
N GLY A 71 -14.41 12.06 -2.58
CA GLY A 71 -14.78 13.14 -3.49
C GLY A 71 -13.68 14.14 -3.82
N LYS A 72 -12.45 13.87 -3.38
CA LYS A 72 -11.28 14.73 -3.62
C LYS A 72 -10.29 14.06 -4.54
N ARG A 73 -9.44 14.87 -5.16
CA ARG A 73 -8.33 14.40 -5.99
C ARG A 73 -7.05 15.10 -5.51
N ASP A 74 -6.09 14.31 -5.05
CA ASP A 74 -4.82 14.82 -4.57
C ASP A 74 -3.68 14.18 -5.34
N ARG A 75 -2.78 15.00 -5.90
CA ARG A 75 -1.56 14.50 -6.53
C ARG A 75 -0.56 14.09 -5.48
N PHE A 76 0.19 13.04 -5.77
CA PHE A 76 1.27 12.56 -4.91
C PHE A 76 2.50 12.20 -5.74
N GLU A 77 3.64 12.15 -5.07
CA GLU A 77 4.92 11.78 -5.69
C GLU A 77 5.78 10.97 -4.70
N SER A 78 6.95 10.54 -5.18
CA SER A 78 7.90 9.77 -4.36
C SER A 78 8.15 10.42 -3.01
N GLY A 79 8.10 9.64 -1.95
CA GLY A 79 8.31 10.09 -0.59
C GLY A 79 7.04 10.52 0.14
N ASP A 80 5.92 10.68 -0.57
CA ASP A 80 4.67 11.05 0.06
C ASP A 80 4.04 9.87 0.79
N LEU A 81 3.29 10.19 1.84
CA LEU A 81 2.50 9.25 2.61
C LEU A 81 1.02 9.55 2.38
N LEU A 82 0.26 8.52 2.04
CA LEU A 82 -1.19 8.63 1.84
C LEU A 82 -1.88 7.89 2.98
N PHE A 83 -2.99 8.43 3.45
CA PHE A 83 -3.83 7.79 4.46
C PHE A 83 -5.26 7.68 3.96
N VAL A 84 -5.86 6.51 4.11
CA VAL A 84 -7.27 6.28 3.81
C VAL A 84 -7.90 5.54 4.97
N ALA A 85 -8.89 6.15 5.60
CA ALA A 85 -9.60 5.52 6.72
C ALA A 85 -10.42 4.32 6.25
N ALA A 86 -10.67 3.40 7.18
CA ALA A 86 -11.50 2.23 6.93
C ALA A 86 -12.85 2.64 6.31
N GLY A 87 -13.30 1.90 5.30
CA GLY A 87 -14.59 2.10 4.68
C GLY A 87 -14.67 3.23 3.65
N ILE A 88 -13.59 3.98 3.45
CA ILE A 88 -13.58 5.08 2.47
C ILE A 88 -13.28 4.53 1.08
N GLU A 89 -14.15 4.82 0.12
CA GLU A 89 -13.89 4.51 -1.28
C GLU A 89 -12.72 5.34 -1.78
N HIS A 90 -11.81 4.69 -2.49
CA HIS A 90 -10.65 5.38 -3.04
C HIS A 90 -10.16 4.69 -4.30
N GLN A 91 -9.39 5.45 -5.09
CA GLN A 91 -8.81 4.97 -6.32
C GLN A 91 -7.49 5.69 -6.54
N ILE A 92 -6.50 4.95 -7.01
CA ILE A 92 -5.21 5.53 -7.41
C ILE A 92 -5.20 5.58 -8.93
N GLU A 93 -5.03 6.78 -9.49
CA GLU A 93 -5.11 7.05 -10.92
C GLU A 93 -3.87 7.76 -11.43
N GLU A 94 -3.74 7.84 -12.76
CA GLU A 94 -2.67 8.58 -13.44
C GLU A 94 -1.28 8.21 -12.95
N ILE A 95 -1.06 6.93 -12.67
CA ILE A 95 0.24 6.45 -12.19
C ILE A 95 1.29 6.48 -13.30
N SER A 96 2.51 6.87 -12.92
CA SER A 96 3.66 6.83 -13.84
C SER A 96 4.12 5.39 -14.06
N ASP A 97 4.89 5.17 -15.15
CA ASP A 97 5.36 3.84 -15.52
C ASP A 97 6.25 3.18 -14.47
N ASN A 98 6.94 4.01 -13.67
CA ASN A 98 7.86 3.53 -12.64
C ASN A 98 7.24 3.43 -11.24
N PHE A 99 5.93 3.55 -11.14
CA PHE A 99 5.23 3.65 -9.87
C PHE A 99 5.42 2.40 -8.99
N ALA A 100 5.69 2.62 -7.71
CA ALA A 100 5.72 1.57 -6.70
C ALA A 100 5.37 2.16 -5.34
N MET A 101 4.66 1.40 -4.53
CA MET A 101 4.27 1.85 -3.20
C MET A 101 4.26 0.71 -2.21
N TRP A 102 4.56 1.01 -0.94
CA TRP A 102 4.25 0.13 0.17
C TRP A 102 2.80 0.37 0.59
N ARG A 103 2.07 -0.71 0.83
CA ARG A 103 0.70 -0.67 1.32
C ARG A 103 0.67 -1.30 2.70
N VAL A 104 0.12 -0.58 3.67
CA VAL A 104 0.04 -1.04 5.06
C VAL A 104 -1.40 -0.97 5.53
N PHE A 105 -1.96 -2.13 5.89
CA PHE A 105 -3.21 -2.21 6.63
C PHE A 105 -2.86 -2.40 8.11
N TYR A 106 -3.55 -1.70 8.98
CA TYR A 106 -3.28 -1.79 10.42
C TYR A 106 -4.54 -1.49 11.23
N GLY A 107 -4.47 -1.89 12.52
CA GLY A 107 -5.54 -1.57 13.46
C GLY A 107 -6.78 -2.44 13.31
N PRO A 108 -7.84 -2.11 14.05
CA PRO A 108 -9.04 -2.93 14.09
C PRO A 108 -9.93 -2.75 12.87
N HIS A 109 -10.83 -3.71 12.65
CA HIS A 109 -11.91 -3.54 11.70
C HIS A 109 -12.77 -2.35 12.14
N GLY A 110 -13.13 -1.50 11.16
CA GLY A 110 -13.84 -0.26 11.45
C GLY A 110 -12.92 0.94 11.62
N GLY A 111 -11.61 0.70 11.72
CA GLY A 111 -10.60 1.74 11.84
C GLY A 111 -10.36 2.17 13.29
N GLU A 112 -9.29 2.93 13.48
CA GLU A 112 -8.95 3.50 14.77
C GLU A 112 -9.82 4.71 15.09
N VAL A 113 -9.96 5.00 16.38
CA VAL A 113 -10.65 6.21 16.85
C VAL A 113 -9.79 7.42 16.49
N PRO A 114 -10.35 8.46 15.87
CA PRO A 114 -9.59 9.68 15.60
C PRO A 114 -9.02 10.29 16.89
N ALA A 115 -7.81 10.80 16.78
CA ALA A 115 -7.12 11.42 17.90
C ALA A 115 -7.76 12.76 18.30
#